data_3ec54f1e5ca94ff3908db4b26a86cbfb
#
_entry.id   3ec54f1e5ca94ff3908db4b26a86cbfb
#
_cell.length_a   1.000
_cell.length_b   1.000
_cell.length_c   1.000
_cell.angle_alpha   90.00
_cell.angle_beta   90.00
_cell.angle_gamma   90.00
#
_symmetry.space_group_name_H-M   'P 1'
#
loop_
_entity.id
_entity.type
_entity.pdbx_description
1 polymer ?
#
loop_
_entity_poly.entity_id
_entity_poly.type
_entity_poly.pdbx_seq_one_letter_code
_entity_poly.pdbx_strand_id
1 'polypeptide(L)'
;MAKQPNLKNDVPVDGTTYETQINEVIENPHTKAEDTEKYDIKVLVVNKSNMLLPKYETVNSAGLDVRANLTAPTVLPAHGRMLIGTGLFVAIPEGYECQVRPRSGLALKHGITVLNTPGTIDAKVA
;
A
#
# COMPACT_ATOMS: atom_id res chain seq x y z
N MET A 1 1.51 6.27 18.50
CA MET A 1 2.47 5.73 17.52
C MET A 1 2.22 4.25 17.40
N ALA A 2 1.58 3.79 16.33
CA ALA A 2 1.46 2.36 16.07
C ALA A 2 2.86 1.87 15.64
N LYS A 3 3.41 0.88 16.36
CA LYS A 3 4.63 0.20 15.93
C LYS A 3 4.37 -0.42 14.56
N GLN A 4 5.15 -0.04 13.57
CA GLN A 4 5.15 -0.73 12.29
C GLN A 4 5.53 -2.19 12.54
N PRO A 5 4.86 -3.16 11.89
CA PRO A 5 5.27 -4.55 12.00
C PRO A 5 6.72 -4.67 11.52
N ASN A 6 7.56 -5.26 12.36
CA ASN A 6 8.95 -5.53 12.02
C ASN A 6 8.94 -6.75 11.08
N LEU A 7 9.13 -6.53 9.80
CA LEU A 7 9.16 -7.59 8.79
C LEU A 7 10.14 -8.74 9.12
N LYS A 8 11.14 -8.47 9.96
CA LYS A 8 12.09 -9.50 10.42
C LYS A 8 11.50 -10.42 11.50
N ASN A 9 10.45 -10.01 12.21
CA ASN A 9 9.87 -10.80 13.31
C ASN A 9 8.63 -11.61 12.88
N ASP A 10 8.14 -11.42 11.66
CA ASP A 10 7.01 -12.16 11.09
C ASP A 10 7.44 -13.32 10.19
N VAL A 11 8.73 -13.70 10.22
CA VAL A 11 9.20 -14.91 9.53
C VAL A 11 8.68 -16.12 10.31
N PRO A 12 7.87 -17.01 9.71
CA PRO A 12 7.44 -18.23 10.38
C PRO A 12 8.68 -19.05 10.75
N VAL A 13 8.70 -19.55 11.98
CA VAL A 13 9.78 -20.41 12.50
C VAL A 13 9.78 -21.80 11.85
N ASP A 14 8.80 -22.06 10.97
CA ASP A 14 8.57 -23.36 10.29
C ASP A 14 9.26 -23.50 8.92
N GLY A 15 10.08 -22.52 8.53
CA GLY A 15 10.83 -22.58 7.27
C GLY A 15 10.01 -22.39 6.01
N THR A 16 8.73 -21.99 6.12
CA THR A 16 7.92 -21.60 4.96
C THR A 16 8.48 -20.30 4.42
N THR A 17 9.21 -20.35 3.35
CA THR A 17 9.76 -19.18 2.68
C THR A 17 8.60 -18.36 2.08
N TYR A 18 8.54 -17.07 2.43
CA TYR A 18 7.60 -16.12 1.81
C TYR A 18 7.83 -15.92 0.30
N GLU A 19 8.80 -16.58 -0.30
CA GLU A 19 9.10 -16.52 -1.73
C GLU A 19 7.90 -16.88 -2.61
N THR A 20 6.94 -17.63 -2.10
CA THR A 20 5.74 -18.04 -2.86
C THR A 20 4.64 -16.98 -2.88
N GLN A 21 4.76 -15.89 -2.12
CA GLN A 21 3.75 -14.83 -2.03
C GLN A 21 4.21 -13.46 -2.58
N ILE A 22 5.46 -13.35 -3.01
CA ILE A 22 5.96 -12.17 -3.72
C ILE A 22 5.69 -12.39 -5.21
N ASN A 23 4.46 -12.23 -5.63
CA ASN A 23 4.11 -12.64 -6.99
C ASN A 23 3.78 -11.50 -7.94
N GLU A 24 3.78 -10.24 -7.53
CA GLU A 24 3.44 -9.21 -8.48
C GLU A 24 4.30 -7.95 -8.30
N VAL A 25 5.00 -7.62 -9.35
CA VAL A 25 5.57 -6.29 -9.59
C VAL A 25 4.42 -5.42 -10.08
N ILE A 26 4.15 -4.32 -9.41
CA ILE A 26 3.21 -3.32 -9.92
C ILE A 26 3.92 -2.60 -11.07
N GLU A 27 3.64 -3.03 -12.29
CA GLU A 27 4.17 -2.39 -13.50
C GLU A 27 3.30 -1.18 -13.87
N ASN A 28 3.95 -0.13 -14.35
CA ASN A 28 3.25 0.99 -14.97
C ASN A 28 2.89 0.61 -16.41
N PRO A 29 1.61 0.38 -16.77
CA PRO A 29 1.22 -0.11 -18.09
C PRO A 29 1.45 0.89 -19.24
N HIS A 30 2.05 2.05 -18.97
CA HIS A 30 2.15 3.17 -19.89
C HIS A 30 3.57 3.50 -20.36
N THR A 31 4.57 2.77 -19.88
CA THR A 31 5.92 2.86 -20.41
C THR A 31 6.02 2.05 -21.69
N LYS A 32 6.51 2.69 -22.77
CA LYS A 32 6.86 1.97 -24.01
C LYS A 32 8.03 1.03 -23.72
N ALA A 33 8.01 -0.16 -24.30
CA ALA A 33 8.97 -1.23 -24.03
C ALA A 33 10.47 -0.83 -24.17
N GLU A 34 10.75 0.24 -24.87
CA GLU A 34 12.11 0.74 -25.10
C GLU A 34 12.64 1.65 -23.97
N ASP A 35 11.72 2.20 -23.11
CA ASP A 35 12.06 3.11 -22.02
C ASP A 35 11.90 2.49 -20.62
N THR A 36 11.41 1.24 -20.53
CA THR A 36 10.95 0.62 -19.28
C THR A 36 12.08 0.34 -18.29
N GLU A 37 13.25 -0.06 -18.74
CA GLU A 37 14.33 -0.45 -17.80
C GLU A 37 14.91 0.72 -16.99
N LYS A 38 14.74 1.95 -17.44
CA LYS A 38 15.38 3.12 -16.83
C LYS A 38 14.54 3.77 -15.71
N TYR A 39 13.22 3.55 -15.72
CA TYR A 39 12.27 4.25 -14.82
C TYR A 39 11.38 3.33 -14.00
N ASP A 40 11.48 2.02 -14.20
CA ASP A 40 10.66 1.06 -13.45
C ASP A 40 11.21 0.85 -12.05
N ILE A 41 10.45 1.28 -11.06
CA ILE A 41 10.75 1.10 -9.66
C ILE A 41 9.98 -0.12 -9.18
N LYS A 42 10.69 -1.18 -8.80
CA LYS A 42 10.10 -2.39 -8.27
C LYS A 42 9.83 -2.23 -6.78
N VAL A 43 8.55 -2.31 -6.40
CA VAL A 43 8.12 -2.32 -5.00
C VAL A 43 7.65 -3.71 -4.66
N LEU A 44 8.26 -4.32 -3.64
CA LEU A 44 7.82 -5.63 -3.16
C LEU A 44 6.58 -5.45 -2.29
N VAL A 45 5.57 -6.24 -2.56
CA VAL A 45 4.30 -6.19 -1.83
C VAL A 45 3.92 -7.58 -1.34
N VAL A 46 3.59 -7.69 -0.05
CA VAL A 46 2.94 -8.86 0.53
C VAL A 46 1.50 -8.51 0.81
N ASN A 47 0.57 -9.28 0.25
CA ASN A 47 -0.86 -9.11 0.46
C ASN A 47 -1.40 -10.22 1.36
N LYS A 48 -1.74 -9.87 2.61
CA LYS A 48 -2.42 -10.75 3.58
C LYS A 48 -3.93 -10.46 3.67
N SER A 49 -4.47 -9.66 2.75
CA SER A 49 -5.90 -9.39 2.66
C SER A 49 -6.59 -10.36 1.69
N ASN A 50 -7.91 -10.40 1.73
CA ASN A 50 -8.73 -11.07 0.71
C ASN A 50 -9.03 -10.17 -0.50
N MET A 51 -8.43 -8.98 -0.57
CA MET A 51 -8.62 -8.02 -1.65
C MET A 51 -7.57 -8.21 -2.73
N LEU A 52 -7.92 -7.82 -3.95
CA LEU A 52 -6.94 -7.72 -5.03
C LEU A 52 -5.88 -6.66 -4.72
N LEU A 53 -4.69 -6.84 -5.25
CA LEU A 53 -3.64 -5.83 -5.18
C LEU A 53 -4.15 -4.50 -5.78
N PRO A 54 -3.70 -3.37 -5.22
CA PRO A 54 -3.96 -2.07 -5.83
C PRO A 54 -3.40 -2.00 -7.25
N LYS A 55 -4.14 -1.38 -8.13
CA LYS A 55 -3.72 -1.12 -9.51
C LYS A 55 -4.02 0.31 -9.90
N TYR A 56 -3.38 0.80 -10.95
CA TYR A 56 -3.74 2.06 -11.56
C TYR A 56 -5.10 1.93 -12.25
N GLU A 57 -6.08 2.72 -11.82
CA GLU A 57 -7.45 2.63 -12.35
C GLU A 57 -7.60 3.25 -13.74
N THR A 58 -6.75 4.22 -14.07
CA THR A 58 -6.72 4.88 -15.40
C THR A 58 -5.29 5.06 -15.88
N VAL A 59 -5.15 5.27 -17.19
CA VAL A 59 -3.86 5.43 -17.90
C VAL A 59 -2.92 6.45 -17.24
N ASN A 60 -3.43 7.53 -16.71
CA ASN A 60 -2.61 8.61 -16.15
C ASN A 60 -2.81 8.76 -14.64
N SER A 61 -3.28 7.71 -13.96
CA SER A 61 -3.41 7.74 -12.50
C SER A 61 -2.03 7.89 -11.86
N ALA A 62 -1.88 8.87 -10.98
CA ALA A 62 -0.65 9.10 -10.22
C ALA A 62 -0.57 8.24 -8.95
N GLY A 63 -1.64 7.58 -8.57
CA GLY A 63 -1.71 6.79 -7.35
C GLY A 63 -2.54 5.53 -7.52
N LEU A 64 -2.37 4.64 -6.55
CA LEU A 64 -3.08 3.37 -6.46
C LEU A 64 -4.10 3.43 -5.33
N ASP A 65 -5.32 2.93 -5.56
CA ASP A 65 -6.36 2.89 -4.55
C ASP A 65 -6.16 1.72 -3.59
N VAL A 66 -5.89 2.03 -2.33
CA VAL A 66 -5.79 1.05 -1.25
C VAL A 66 -7.17 0.87 -0.62
N ARG A 67 -7.54 -0.38 -0.37
CA ARG A 67 -8.84 -0.74 0.22
C ARG A 67 -8.70 -1.09 1.70
N ALA A 68 -9.73 -0.77 2.47
CA ALA A 68 -9.87 -1.23 3.84
C ALA A 68 -10.09 -2.75 3.87
N ASN A 69 -9.28 -3.48 4.63
CA ASN A 69 -9.45 -4.91 4.84
C ASN A 69 -10.37 -5.13 6.05
N LEU A 70 -11.67 -5.16 5.80
CA LEU A 70 -12.70 -5.30 6.82
C LEU A 70 -13.43 -6.64 6.66
N THR A 71 -13.71 -7.30 7.76
CA THR A 71 -14.52 -8.55 7.81
C THR A 71 -16.01 -8.29 7.88
N ALA A 72 -16.42 -7.07 8.28
CA ALA A 72 -17.80 -6.63 8.36
C ALA A 72 -17.88 -5.12 8.15
N PRO A 73 -19.06 -4.58 7.76
CA PRO A 73 -19.29 -3.15 7.71
C PRO A 73 -18.95 -2.48 9.04
N THR A 74 -18.20 -1.41 8.99
CA THR A 74 -17.73 -0.68 10.17
C THR A 74 -18.16 0.78 10.07
N VAL A 75 -18.70 1.30 11.17
CA VAL A 75 -19.14 2.69 11.24
C VAL A 75 -18.00 3.57 11.75
N LEU A 76 -17.63 4.57 10.95
CA LEU A 76 -16.78 5.66 11.41
C LEU A 76 -17.68 6.81 11.85
N PRO A 77 -17.78 7.11 13.16
CA PRO A 77 -18.62 8.20 13.63
C PRO A 77 -18.17 9.56 13.11
N ALA A 78 -19.08 10.51 13.03
CA ALA A 78 -18.73 11.89 12.74
C ALA A 78 -17.68 12.40 13.76
N HIS A 79 -16.65 13.10 13.27
CA HIS A 79 -15.48 13.54 14.05
C HIS A 79 -14.65 12.41 14.70
N GLY A 80 -14.98 11.15 14.42
CA GLY A 80 -14.27 9.98 14.93
C GLY A 80 -12.97 9.72 14.18
N ARG A 81 -12.14 8.88 14.78
CA ARG A 81 -10.89 8.35 14.21
C ARG A 81 -10.85 6.86 14.39
N MET A 82 -10.34 6.17 13.39
CA MET A 82 -10.22 4.72 13.43
C MET A 82 -8.95 4.27 12.71
N LEU A 83 -8.24 3.33 13.28
CA LEU A 83 -7.17 2.63 12.59
C LEU A 83 -7.78 1.45 11.82
N ILE A 84 -7.57 1.44 10.51
CA ILE A 84 -8.09 0.40 9.62
C ILE A 84 -6.91 -0.25 8.92
N GLY A 85 -6.79 -1.56 9.06
CA GLY A 85 -5.77 -2.34 8.37
C GLY A 85 -6.08 -2.49 6.88
N THR A 86 -5.05 -2.57 6.07
CA THR A 86 -5.15 -2.85 4.63
C THR A 86 -4.82 -4.29 4.29
N GLY A 87 -4.08 -4.97 5.17
CA GLY A 87 -3.49 -6.28 4.91
C GLY A 87 -2.32 -6.24 3.92
N LEU A 88 -1.88 -5.05 3.51
CA LEU A 88 -0.75 -4.86 2.60
C LEU A 88 0.51 -4.50 3.38
N PHE A 89 1.62 -5.10 3.00
CA PHE A 89 2.95 -4.81 3.49
C PHE A 89 3.81 -4.45 2.28
N VAL A 90 4.51 -3.34 2.35
CA VAL A 90 5.30 -2.82 1.23
C VAL A 90 6.75 -2.63 1.66
N ALA A 91 7.68 -3.00 0.80
CA ALA A 91 9.09 -2.67 0.95
C ALA A 91 9.45 -1.61 -0.08
N ILE A 92 9.67 -0.41 0.41
CA ILE A 92 10.03 0.74 -0.42
C ILE A 92 11.53 0.70 -0.68
N PRO A 93 11.99 0.81 -1.94
CA PRO A 93 13.41 0.84 -2.27
C PRO A 93 14.12 2.06 -1.67
N GLU A 94 15.42 1.94 -1.43
CA GLU A 94 16.25 3.03 -0.95
C GLU A 94 16.19 4.23 -1.93
N GLY A 95 16.16 5.43 -1.39
CA GLY A 95 16.02 6.68 -2.15
C GLY A 95 14.59 7.06 -2.50
N TYR A 96 13.59 6.26 -2.09
CA TYR A 96 12.18 6.52 -2.33
C TYR A 96 11.37 6.54 -1.04
N GLU A 97 10.20 7.15 -1.08
CA GLU A 97 9.17 7.09 -0.07
C GLU A 97 7.83 6.70 -0.68
N CYS A 98 6.93 6.15 0.13
CA CYS A 98 5.54 5.98 -0.28
C CYS A 98 4.66 6.92 0.52
N GLN A 99 3.81 7.68 -0.16
CA GLN A 99 2.85 8.58 0.47
C GLN A 99 1.45 7.99 0.48
N VAL A 100 0.83 7.98 1.65
CA VAL A 100 -0.58 7.63 1.82
C VAL A 100 -1.40 8.91 1.87
N ARG A 101 -2.30 9.08 0.88
CA ARG A 101 -3.11 10.29 0.70
C ARG A 101 -4.59 9.94 0.68
N PRO A 102 -5.47 10.85 1.13
CA PRO A 102 -6.92 10.63 1.03
C PRO A 102 -7.39 10.71 -0.44
N ARG A 103 -8.51 10.07 -0.72
CA ARG A 103 -9.22 10.25 -1.98
C ARG A 103 -10.03 11.53 -1.92
N SER A 104 -9.86 12.39 -2.92
CA SER A 104 -10.56 13.68 -3.01
C SER A 104 -12.09 13.55 -2.91
N GLY A 105 -12.67 12.56 -3.58
CA GLY A 105 -14.10 12.33 -3.55
C GLY A 105 -14.63 11.92 -2.16
N LEU A 106 -13.90 11.11 -1.41
CA LEU A 106 -14.27 10.73 -0.05
C LEU A 106 -14.08 11.90 0.92
N ALA A 107 -13.02 12.67 0.75
CA ALA A 107 -12.77 13.86 1.56
C ALA A 107 -13.89 14.90 1.36
N LEU A 108 -14.23 15.21 0.11
CA LEU A 108 -15.24 16.22 -0.21
C LEU A 108 -16.64 15.81 0.22
N LYS A 109 -17.06 14.57 -0.10
CA LYS A 109 -18.45 14.13 0.10
C LYS A 109 -18.75 13.64 1.51
N HIS A 110 -17.75 13.09 2.20
CA HIS A 110 -17.93 12.40 3.46
C HIS A 110 -17.01 12.87 4.59
N GLY A 111 -16.10 13.82 4.31
CA GLY A 111 -15.14 14.30 5.30
C GLY A 111 -14.13 13.23 5.75
N ILE A 112 -13.94 12.18 4.93
CA ILE A 112 -13.00 11.09 5.24
C ILE A 112 -11.61 11.50 4.76
N THR A 113 -10.65 11.46 5.68
CA THR A 113 -9.25 11.81 5.40
C THR A 113 -8.29 10.85 6.08
N VAL A 114 -7.01 10.99 5.76
CA VAL A 114 -5.91 10.40 6.53
C VAL A 114 -5.40 11.49 7.47
N LEU A 115 -5.41 11.22 8.78
CA LEU A 115 -5.18 12.23 9.82
C LEU A 115 -3.84 12.96 9.68
N ASN A 116 -2.79 12.24 9.28
CA ASN A 116 -1.44 12.77 9.08
C ASN A 116 -1.09 12.97 7.59
N THR A 117 -2.07 13.26 6.75
CA THR A 117 -1.83 13.36 5.30
C THR A 117 -0.81 14.43 4.92
N PRO A 118 0.18 14.10 4.07
CA PRO A 118 0.47 12.77 3.56
C PRO A 118 1.14 11.90 4.65
N GLY A 119 0.62 10.69 4.85
CA GLY A 119 1.32 9.69 5.65
C GLY A 119 2.55 9.20 4.89
N THR A 120 3.72 9.20 5.52
CA THR A 120 4.98 8.81 4.87
C THR A 120 5.40 7.41 5.30
N ILE A 121 5.71 6.57 4.33
CA ILE A 121 6.34 5.26 4.54
C ILE A 121 7.75 5.35 3.98
N ASP A 122 8.73 5.30 4.88
CA ASP A 122 10.14 5.41 4.54
C ASP A 122 10.66 4.11 3.91
N ALA A 123 11.71 4.23 3.10
CA ALA A 123 12.50 3.09 2.70
C ALA A 123 13.10 2.44 3.95
N LYS A 124 13.02 1.11 4.04
CA LYS A 124 13.72 0.37 5.08
C LYS A 124 15.09 -0.02 4.53
N VAL A 125 16.12 0.43 5.19
CA VAL A 125 17.45 -0.17 5.06
C VAL A 125 17.37 -1.59 5.62
N ALA A 126 17.73 -2.56 4.79
CA ALA A 126 17.70 -3.98 5.14
C ALA A 126 18.78 -4.32 6.18
#